data_30ac2051e6330599bc76aa8252499469
#
_entry.id   30ac2051e6330599bc76aa8252499469
#
_cell.length_a   1.000
_cell.length_b   1.000
_cell.length_c   1.000
_cell.angle_alpha   90.00
_cell.angle_beta   90.00
_cell.angle_gamma   90.00
#
_symmetry.space_group_name_H-M   'P 1'
#
loop_
_entity.id
_entity.type
_entity.pdbx_description
1 polymer ?
#
loop_
_entity_poly.entity_id
_entity_poly.type
_entity_poly.pdbx_seq_one_letter_code
_entity_poly.pdbx_strand_id
1 'polypeptide(L)'
;MTTLLHYLPLLGVLVVVIGFALRFNPVPVVVAAGIVSGLAAGKSIGDILALLGTSFVSERALLLFVLTLPAIGVLERAGLREHARNWIASLRRLTFPRLLIAYLGLRQLLSMLGLTSVAGQAQTVRPLLAPMAEGAAEKRGTPLSQDERNDVRAFSAATDNIGLFFGEDVFIALGAVLLIQGFYAQHGIELQPLQIALWALPTAIAAFVIHAIRTVLFARRLTSCSARGDASPSSAPGPLHEPTYHRKGIVRPSIPQDERSK
;
A
#
# COMPACT_ATOMS: atom_id res chain seq x y z
N MET A 1 17.18 38.11 -22.81
CA MET A 1 17.71 36.78 -23.20
C MET A 1 18.27 35.99 -22.03
N THR A 2 18.72 36.60 -20.95
CA THR A 2 19.27 35.98 -19.74
C THR A 2 18.24 35.23 -18.87
N THR A 3 17.00 35.67 -18.87
CA THR A 3 15.92 35.03 -18.06
C THR A 3 15.49 33.64 -18.57
N LEU A 4 15.48 33.40 -19.87
CA LEU A 4 15.14 32.12 -20.48
C LEU A 4 16.20 31.03 -20.19
N LEU A 5 17.49 31.39 -20.18
CA LEU A 5 18.60 30.49 -19.86
C LEU A 5 18.51 29.95 -18.40
N HIS A 6 17.93 30.74 -17.48
CA HIS A 6 17.78 30.37 -16.10
C HIS A 6 16.75 29.23 -15.88
N TYR A 7 15.81 29.07 -16.81
CA TYR A 7 14.76 28.02 -16.73
C TYR A 7 15.12 26.75 -17.51
N LEU A 8 16.21 26.72 -18.28
CA LEU A 8 16.64 25.55 -19.04
C LEU A 8 16.81 24.27 -18.15
N PRO A 9 17.33 24.33 -16.92
CA PRO A 9 17.41 23.16 -16.05
C PRO A 9 16.06 22.50 -15.77
N LEU A 10 14.94 23.22 -15.91
CA LEU A 10 13.59 22.64 -15.77
C LEU A 10 13.23 21.65 -16.89
N LEU A 11 14.02 21.55 -17.96
CA LEU A 11 13.88 20.48 -18.96
C LEU A 11 13.97 19.09 -18.33
N GLY A 12 14.72 18.93 -17.24
CA GLY A 12 14.73 17.67 -16.48
C GLY A 12 13.35 17.28 -15.92
N VAL A 13 12.56 18.25 -15.46
CA VAL A 13 11.19 18.00 -14.99
C VAL A 13 10.32 17.53 -16.17
N LEU A 14 10.48 18.12 -17.35
CA LEU A 14 9.76 17.69 -18.55
C LEU A 14 10.09 16.23 -18.91
N VAL A 15 11.36 15.83 -18.80
CA VAL A 15 11.80 14.44 -19.03
C VAL A 15 11.11 13.49 -18.04
N VAL A 16 10.99 13.86 -16.76
CA VAL A 16 10.28 13.06 -15.76
C VAL A 16 8.80 12.90 -16.14
N VAL A 17 8.13 13.98 -16.47
CA VAL A 17 6.71 13.96 -16.85
C VAL A 17 6.47 13.10 -18.07
N ILE A 18 7.28 13.28 -19.13
CA ILE A 18 7.17 12.48 -20.36
C ILE A 18 7.49 11.01 -20.08
N GLY A 19 8.56 10.71 -19.33
CA GLY A 19 8.99 9.36 -19.02
C GLY A 19 7.93 8.58 -18.24
N PHE A 20 7.26 9.21 -17.29
CA PHE A 20 6.18 8.59 -16.53
C PHE A 20 4.88 8.46 -17.35
N ALA A 21 4.57 9.44 -18.18
CA ALA A 21 3.43 9.36 -19.09
C ALA A 21 3.59 8.20 -20.08
N LEU A 22 4.81 7.93 -20.55
CA LEU A 22 5.16 6.79 -21.41
C LEU A 22 5.35 5.47 -20.66
N ARG A 23 5.16 5.47 -19.32
CA ARG A 23 5.29 4.29 -18.43
C ARG A 23 6.68 3.64 -18.44
N PHE A 24 7.73 4.42 -18.67
CA PHE A 24 9.10 3.94 -18.50
C PHE A 24 9.42 3.67 -17.02
N ASN A 25 10.44 2.83 -16.79
CA ASN A 25 10.93 2.57 -15.44
C ASN A 25 11.37 3.87 -14.76
N PRO A 26 10.90 4.19 -13.54
CA PRO A 26 11.22 5.44 -12.85
C PRO A 26 12.71 5.71 -12.68
N VAL A 27 13.51 4.68 -12.39
CA VAL A 27 14.94 4.85 -12.09
C VAL A 27 15.73 5.46 -13.25
N PRO A 28 15.75 4.89 -14.47
CA PRO A 28 16.45 5.48 -15.59
C PRO A 28 15.86 6.84 -16.01
N VAL A 29 14.55 7.06 -15.85
CA VAL A 29 13.91 8.34 -16.16
C VAL A 29 14.45 9.44 -15.25
N VAL A 30 14.55 9.22 -13.95
CA VAL A 30 15.08 10.20 -13.00
C VAL A 30 16.56 10.47 -13.25
N VAL A 31 17.36 9.45 -13.53
CA VAL A 31 18.79 9.61 -13.87
C VAL A 31 18.93 10.41 -15.16
N ALA A 32 18.18 10.11 -16.21
CA ALA A 32 18.19 10.85 -17.47
C ALA A 32 17.76 12.31 -17.26
N ALA A 33 16.74 12.56 -16.45
CA ALA A 33 16.29 13.90 -16.11
C ALA A 33 17.37 14.72 -15.40
N GLY A 34 18.11 14.10 -14.47
CA GLY A 34 19.24 14.72 -13.79
C GLY A 34 20.37 15.11 -14.75
N ILE A 35 20.71 14.22 -15.67
CA ILE A 35 21.72 14.48 -16.70
C ILE A 35 21.28 15.62 -17.64
N VAL A 36 20.04 15.56 -18.13
CA VAL A 36 19.49 16.62 -19.00
C VAL A 36 19.46 17.98 -18.29
N SER A 37 19.04 18.00 -17.03
CA SER A 37 19.03 19.21 -16.21
C SER A 37 20.44 19.79 -16.01
N GLY A 38 21.43 18.92 -15.74
CA GLY A 38 22.83 19.30 -15.58
C GLY A 38 23.43 19.87 -16.87
N LEU A 39 23.21 19.21 -18.01
CA LEU A 39 23.65 19.70 -19.32
C LEU A 39 22.98 21.02 -19.68
N ALA A 40 21.69 21.16 -19.43
CA ALA A 40 20.94 22.38 -19.65
C ALA A 40 21.39 23.55 -18.75
N ALA A 41 21.96 23.24 -17.57
CA ALA A 41 22.62 24.19 -16.69
C ALA A 41 24.06 24.56 -17.14
N GLY A 42 24.51 24.04 -18.30
CA GLY A 42 25.86 24.32 -18.85
C GLY A 42 26.99 23.54 -18.17
N LYS A 43 26.68 22.49 -17.40
CA LYS A 43 27.68 21.62 -16.76
C LYS A 43 28.26 20.62 -17.77
N SER A 44 29.56 20.35 -17.69
CA SER A 44 30.16 19.26 -18.45
C SER A 44 29.73 17.88 -17.90
N ILE A 45 29.86 16.84 -18.72
CA ILE A 45 29.56 15.46 -18.26
C ILE A 45 30.47 15.09 -17.08
N GLY A 46 31.73 15.54 -17.09
CA GLY A 46 32.66 15.33 -15.97
C GLY A 46 32.18 15.97 -14.67
N ASP A 47 31.67 17.21 -14.75
CA ASP A 47 31.11 17.92 -13.58
C ASP A 47 29.82 17.25 -13.07
N ILE A 48 28.99 16.75 -13.97
CA ILE A 48 27.77 16.03 -13.60
C ILE A 48 28.12 14.72 -12.87
N LEU A 49 29.10 13.94 -13.38
CA LEU A 49 29.57 12.74 -12.72
C LEU A 49 30.23 13.05 -11.37
N ALA A 50 31.04 14.08 -11.29
CA ALA A 50 31.63 14.53 -10.02
C ALA A 50 30.56 14.94 -9.00
N LEU A 51 29.55 15.69 -9.46
CA LEU A 51 28.42 16.09 -8.61
C LEU A 51 27.62 14.88 -8.12
N LEU A 52 27.32 13.91 -9.00
CA LEU A 52 26.66 12.68 -8.62
C LEU A 52 27.48 11.89 -7.59
N GLY A 53 28.80 11.79 -7.80
CA GLY A 53 29.70 11.10 -6.87
C GLY A 53 29.75 11.78 -5.50
N THR A 54 29.91 13.09 -5.45
CA THR A 54 29.93 13.86 -4.20
C THR A 54 28.58 13.82 -3.48
N SER A 55 27.46 13.94 -4.21
CA SER A 55 26.12 13.81 -3.66
C SER A 55 25.90 12.40 -3.08
N PHE A 56 26.33 11.35 -3.78
CA PHE A 56 26.22 9.98 -3.28
C PHE A 56 27.00 9.77 -1.97
N VAL A 57 28.19 10.34 -1.86
CA VAL A 57 28.99 10.24 -0.63
C VAL A 57 28.42 11.10 0.49
N SER A 58 27.93 12.29 0.20
CA SER A 58 27.32 13.17 1.21
C SER A 58 26.00 12.62 1.74
N GLU A 59 25.21 11.99 0.87
CA GLU A 59 23.93 11.35 1.20
C GLU A 59 24.07 9.91 1.72
N ARG A 60 25.25 9.55 2.23
CA ARG A 60 25.52 8.19 2.77
C ARG A 60 24.53 7.74 3.85
N ALA A 61 23.81 8.66 4.50
CA ALA A 61 22.73 8.31 5.43
C ALA A 61 21.63 7.47 4.77
N LEU A 62 21.40 7.64 3.45
CA LEU A 62 20.48 6.79 2.68
C LEU A 62 20.92 5.32 2.63
N LEU A 63 22.22 5.03 2.82
CA LEU A 63 22.74 3.67 2.91
C LEU A 63 22.25 2.93 4.16
N LEU A 64 21.84 3.63 5.21
CA LEU A 64 21.21 3.02 6.38
C LEU A 64 19.94 2.25 5.98
N PHE A 65 19.16 2.78 5.04
CA PHE A 65 18.00 2.07 4.49
C PHE A 65 18.41 0.74 3.85
N VAL A 66 19.48 0.73 3.06
CA VAL A 66 19.98 -0.50 2.43
C VAL A 66 20.44 -1.50 3.47
N LEU A 67 21.03 -1.04 4.58
CA LEU A 67 21.51 -1.90 5.67
C LEU A 67 20.35 -2.52 6.48
N THR A 68 19.21 -1.85 6.57
CA THR A 68 18.03 -2.39 7.28
C THR A 68 17.36 -3.54 6.53
N LEU A 69 17.45 -3.58 5.19
CA LEU A 69 16.80 -4.62 4.37
C LEU A 69 17.28 -6.05 4.71
N PRO A 70 18.60 -6.34 4.85
CA PRO A 70 19.06 -7.66 5.28
C PRO A 70 18.57 -8.04 6.68
N ALA A 71 18.55 -7.10 7.63
CA ALA A 71 18.06 -7.35 8.98
C ALA A 71 16.57 -7.73 8.99
N ILE A 72 15.75 -7.00 8.24
CA ILE A 72 14.33 -7.33 8.02
C ILE A 72 14.20 -8.72 7.37
N GLY A 73 15.01 -9.02 6.34
CA GLY A 73 15.02 -10.33 5.67
C GLY A 73 15.35 -11.50 6.61
N VAL A 74 16.26 -11.30 7.55
CA VAL A 74 16.59 -12.30 8.58
C VAL A 74 15.40 -12.52 9.52
N LEU A 75 14.76 -11.46 10.00
CA LEU A 75 13.57 -11.55 10.87
C LEU A 75 12.42 -12.28 10.17
N GLU A 76 12.20 -11.99 8.89
CA GLU A 76 11.18 -12.70 8.10
C GLU A 76 11.47 -14.19 7.96
N ARG A 77 12.74 -14.56 7.69
CA ARG A 77 13.19 -15.97 7.62
C ARG A 77 13.11 -16.66 8.98
N ALA A 78 13.27 -15.93 10.08
CA ALA A 78 13.10 -16.44 11.43
C ALA A 78 11.63 -16.75 11.81
N GLY A 79 10.69 -16.62 10.85
CA GLY A 79 9.29 -17.00 11.04
C GLY A 79 8.40 -15.87 11.56
N LEU A 80 8.85 -14.61 11.52
CA LEU A 80 8.05 -13.47 11.98
C LEU A 80 6.70 -13.36 11.26
N ARG A 81 6.67 -13.64 9.95
CA ARG A 81 5.43 -13.68 9.16
C ARG A 81 4.43 -14.72 9.68
N GLU A 82 4.94 -15.91 9.99
CA GLU A 82 4.16 -17.02 10.54
C GLU A 82 3.58 -16.66 11.91
N HIS A 83 4.40 -16.09 12.78
CA HIS A 83 3.96 -15.64 14.11
C HIS A 83 2.91 -14.55 14.02
N ALA A 84 3.08 -13.54 13.17
CA ALA A 84 2.09 -12.49 12.95
C ALA A 84 0.76 -13.08 12.44
N ARG A 85 0.82 -13.99 11.46
CA ARG A 85 -0.36 -14.66 10.91
C ARG A 85 -1.10 -15.49 11.97
N ASN A 86 -0.37 -16.27 12.77
CA ASN A 86 -0.94 -17.10 13.84
C ASN A 86 -1.58 -16.22 14.93
N TRP A 87 -0.93 -15.11 15.28
CA TRP A 87 -1.49 -14.14 16.22
C TRP A 87 -2.80 -13.56 15.69
N ILE A 88 -2.84 -13.10 14.44
CA ILE A 88 -4.07 -12.59 13.81
C ILE A 88 -5.14 -13.67 13.77
N ALA A 89 -4.78 -14.92 13.45
CA ALA A 89 -5.71 -16.04 13.45
C ALA A 89 -6.32 -16.30 14.84
N SER A 90 -5.58 -16.05 15.92
CA SER A 90 -6.09 -16.19 17.29
C SER A 90 -7.19 -15.18 17.63
N LEU A 91 -7.28 -14.08 16.90
CA LEU A 91 -8.28 -13.04 17.09
C LEU A 91 -9.69 -13.39 16.56
N ARG A 92 -9.90 -14.60 16.03
CA ARG A 92 -11.20 -15.06 15.47
C ARG A 92 -12.39 -14.93 16.43
N ARG A 93 -12.13 -14.85 17.73
CA ARG A 93 -13.18 -14.73 18.77
C ARG A 93 -13.62 -13.29 18.99
N LEU A 94 -12.90 -12.32 18.45
CA LEU A 94 -13.21 -10.92 18.62
C LEU A 94 -14.43 -10.50 17.79
N THR A 95 -15.12 -9.46 18.26
CA THR A 95 -16.15 -8.78 17.47
C THR A 95 -15.51 -8.04 16.30
N PHE A 96 -16.28 -7.81 15.23
CA PHE A 96 -15.84 -7.12 14.03
C PHE A 96 -15.00 -5.85 14.31
N PRO A 97 -15.46 -4.85 15.10
CA PRO A 97 -14.66 -3.66 15.35
C PRO A 97 -13.39 -3.93 16.15
N ARG A 98 -13.44 -4.84 17.15
CA ARG A 98 -12.27 -5.17 17.95
C ARG A 98 -11.20 -5.89 17.12
N LEU A 99 -11.61 -6.75 16.20
CA LEU A 99 -10.71 -7.44 15.28
C LEU A 99 -9.93 -6.45 14.42
N LEU A 100 -10.64 -5.52 13.77
CA LEU A 100 -10.00 -4.56 12.88
C LEU A 100 -9.14 -3.53 13.62
N ILE A 101 -9.55 -3.09 14.82
CA ILE A 101 -8.74 -2.18 15.64
C ILE A 101 -7.47 -2.87 16.14
N ALA A 102 -7.55 -4.13 16.58
CA ALA A 102 -6.37 -4.90 16.99
C ALA A 102 -5.41 -5.12 15.81
N TYR A 103 -5.95 -5.44 14.63
CA TYR A 103 -5.15 -5.55 13.41
C TYR A 103 -4.50 -4.22 13.02
N LEU A 104 -5.24 -3.11 13.06
CA LEU A 104 -4.71 -1.77 12.79
C LEU A 104 -3.50 -1.46 13.67
N GLY A 105 -3.62 -1.69 14.98
CA GLY A 105 -2.53 -1.48 15.92
C GLY A 105 -1.30 -2.35 15.62
N LEU A 106 -1.50 -3.64 15.36
CA LEU A 106 -0.41 -4.53 14.96
C LEU A 106 0.25 -4.05 13.67
N ARG A 107 -0.56 -3.72 12.65
CA ARG A 107 -0.05 -3.28 11.34
C ARG A 107 0.77 -2.01 11.45
N GLN A 108 0.27 -1.05 12.22
CA GLN A 108 0.96 0.21 12.44
C GLN A 108 2.28 0.03 13.20
N LEU A 109 2.29 -0.80 14.26
CA LEU A 109 3.52 -1.12 15.00
C LEU A 109 4.56 -1.83 14.12
N LEU A 110 4.15 -2.84 13.34
CA LEU A 110 5.06 -3.52 12.42
C LEU A 110 5.65 -2.56 11.39
N SER A 111 4.84 -1.63 10.88
CA SER A 111 5.30 -0.63 9.91
C SER A 111 6.26 0.38 10.53
N MET A 112 6.04 0.81 11.79
CA MET A 112 6.98 1.65 12.54
C MET A 112 8.36 1.00 12.73
N LEU A 113 8.40 -0.34 12.73
CA LEU A 113 9.65 -1.10 12.79
C LEU A 113 10.25 -1.40 11.40
N GLY A 114 9.66 -0.89 10.32
CA GLY A 114 10.08 -1.16 8.95
C GLY A 114 9.65 -2.54 8.41
N LEU A 115 8.84 -3.30 9.16
CA LEU A 115 8.37 -4.64 8.80
C LEU A 115 7.13 -4.58 7.90
N THR A 116 7.18 -3.74 6.86
CA THR A 116 6.05 -3.41 5.98
C THR A 116 5.54 -4.60 5.17
N SER A 117 6.39 -5.59 4.90
CA SER A 117 6.05 -6.84 4.21
C SER A 117 5.31 -7.85 5.09
N VAL A 118 5.38 -7.68 6.43
CA VAL A 118 4.72 -8.57 7.40
C VAL A 118 3.26 -8.17 7.56
N ALA A 119 2.37 -9.16 7.55
CA ALA A 119 0.92 -8.98 7.73
C ALA A 119 0.23 -8.11 6.65
N GLY A 120 0.81 -7.97 5.46
CA GLY A 120 0.28 -7.14 4.38
C GLY A 120 -0.90 -7.74 3.63
N GLN A 121 -1.41 -6.99 2.64
CA GLN A 121 -2.67 -7.27 1.93
C GLN A 121 -2.73 -8.66 1.28
N ALA A 122 -1.71 -9.05 0.53
CA ALA A 122 -1.72 -10.30 -0.21
C ALA A 122 -1.60 -11.53 0.70
N GLN A 123 -0.87 -11.39 1.80
CA GLN A 123 -0.49 -12.51 2.66
C GLN A 123 -1.42 -12.68 3.87
N THR A 124 -2.07 -11.62 4.29
CA THR A 124 -2.86 -11.60 5.53
C THR A 124 -4.26 -11.04 5.33
N VAL A 125 -4.41 -9.87 4.70
CA VAL A 125 -5.73 -9.24 4.61
C VAL A 125 -6.70 -10.07 3.78
N ARG A 126 -6.32 -10.41 2.55
CA ARG A 126 -7.19 -11.16 1.63
C ARG A 126 -7.48 -12.59 2.12
N PRO A 127 -6.47 -13.41 2.52
CA PRO A 127 -6.72 -14.80 2.88
C PRO A 127 -7.20 -14.99 4.32
N LEU A 128 -7.02 -14.04 5.22
CA LEU A 128 -7.28 -14.23 6.65
C LEU A 128 -8.19 -13.16 7.25
N LEU A 129 -7.76 -11.88 7.22
CA LEU A 129 -8.47 -10.80 7.92
C LEU A 129 -9.86 -10.55 7.35
N ALA A 130 -10.01 -10.44 6.03
CA ALA A 130 -11.29 -10.15 5.40
C ALA A 130 -12.33 -11.27 5.64
N PRO A 131 -12.02 -12.57 5.46
CA PRO A 131 -12.95 -13.64 5.83
C PRO A 131 -13.28 -13.67 7.32
N MET A 132 -12.32 -13.36 8.20
CA MET A 132 -12.58 -13.27 9.64
C MET A 132 -13.49 -12.08 9.97
N ALA A 133 -13.32 -10.95 9.30
CA ALA A 133 -14.16 -9.77 9.47
C ALA A 133 -15.59 -10.02 8.98
N GLU A 134 -15.77 -10.68 7.83
CA GLU A 134 -17.07 -11.13 7.33
C GLU A 134 -17.77 -12.06 8.36
N GLY A 135 -17.09 -13.11 8.80
CA GLY A 135 -17.64 -14.03 9.80
C GLY A 135 -17.90 -13.39 11.16
N ALA A 136 -17.14 -12.36 11.56
CA ALA A 136 -17.40 -11.61 12.78
C ALA A 136 -18.59 -10.63 12.64
N ALA A 137 -18.87 -10.15 11.44
CA ALA A 137 -20.03 -9.34 11.13
C ALA A 137 -21.31 -10.19 11.07
N GLU A 138 -21.25 -11.40 10.48
CA GLU A 138 -22.37 -12.34 10.38
C GLU A 138 -22.81 -12.96 11.72
N LYS A 139 -21.92 -13.07 12.70
CA LYS A 139 -22.25 -13.60 14.05
C LYS A 139 -23.37 -12.84 14.77
N ARG A 140 -23.84 -11.73 14.22
CA ARG A 140 -24.96 -10.96 14.77
C ARG A 140 -26.35 -11.42 14.28
N GLY A 141 -26.41 -12.52 13.53
CA GLY A 141 -27.66 -13.24 13.26
C GLY A 141 -28.22 -13.10 11.86
N THR A 142 -27.69 -12.20 11.02
CA THR A 142 -28.17 -12.04 9.64
C THR A 142 -27.02 -12.26 8.65
N PRO A 143 -27.21 -13.05 7.58
CA PRO A 143 -26.22 -13.20 6.53
C PRO A 143 -25.98 -11.85 5.84
N LEU A 144 -24.71 -11.51 5.59
CA LEU A 144 -24.35 -10.31 4.84
C LEU A 144 -24.79 -10.44 3.38
N SER A 145 -25.38 -9.39 2.83
CA SER A 145 -25.60 -9.25 1.39
C SER A 145 -24.25 -9.19 0.65
N GLN A 146 -24.26 -9.37 -0.66
CA GLN A 146 -23.02 -9.32 -1.45
C GLN A 146 -22.35 -7.93 -1.38
N ASP A 147 -23.12 -6.86 -1.36
CA ASP A 147 -22.62 -5.50 -1.25
C ASP A 147 -21.99 -5.25 0.12
N GLU A 148 -22.63 -5.69 1.21
CA GLU A 148 -22.09 -5.59 2.56
C GLU A 148 -20.79 -6.40 2.71
N ARG A 149 -20.67 -7.58 2.07
CA ARG A 149 -19.41 -8.33 2.02
C ARG A 149 -18.31 -7.56 1.32
N ASN A 150 -18.62 -6.95 0.19
CA ASN A 150 -17.67 -6.12 -0.56
C ASN A 150 -17.22 -4.92 0.28
N ASP A 151 -18.14 -4.26 1.00
CA ASP A 151 -17.83 -3.16 1.91
C ASP A 151 -16.92 -3.60 3.07
N VAL A 152 -17.18 -4.75 3.68
CA VAL A 152 -16.33 -5.31 4.74
C VAL A 152 -14.93 -5.62 4.22
N ARG A 153 -14.80 -6.19 3.02
CA ARG A 153 -13.50 -6.44 2.37
C ARG A 153 -12.76 -5.15 2.07
N ALA A 154 -13.45 -4.17 1.49
CA ALA A 154 -12.86 -2.87 1.18
C ALA A 154 -12.42 -2.15 2.46
N PHE A 155 -13.23 -2.21 3.53
CA PHE A 155 -12.89 -1.62 4.81
C PHE A 155 -11.70 -2.31 5.48
N SER A 156 -11.60 -3.64 5.37
CA SER A 156 -10.45 -4.41 5.86
C SER A 156 -9.16 -4.03 5.13
N ALA A 157 -9.25 -3.84 3.81
CA ALA A 157 -8.13 -3.36 3.00
C ALA A 157 -7.73 -1.91 3.34
N ALA A 158 -8.70 -1.04 3.58
CA ALA A 158 -8.44 0.33 4.02
C ALA A 158 -7.77 0.36 5.40
N THR A 159 -8.13 -0.54 6.32
CA THR A 159 -7.49 -0.68 7.63
C THR A 159 -5.99 -1.01 7.50
N ASP A 160 -5.64 -1.92 6.59
CA ASP A 160 -4.25 -2.26 6.29
C ASP A 160 -3.47 -1.05 5.76
N ASN A 161 -4.04 -0.38 4.76
CA ASN A 161 -3.38 0.76 4.14
C ASN A 161 -3.12 1.91 5.13
N ILE A 162 -4.08 2.20 6.00
CA ILE A 162 -3.94 3.24 7.03
C ILE A 162 -2.87 2.84 8.06
N GLY A 163 -2.89 1.60 8.53
CA GLY A 163 -1.89 1.09 9.45
C GLY A 163 -0.48 1.08 8.85
N LEU A 164 -0.37 0.67 7.57
CA LEU A 164 0.88 0.69 6.84
C LEU A 164 1.42 2.12 6.71
N PHE A 165 0.65 3.01 6.09
CA PHE A 165 1.09 4.35 5.70
C PHE A 165 1.53 5.17 6.92
N PHE A 166 0.65 5.33 7.90
CA PHE A 166 0.96 6.12 9.10
C PHE A 166 1.94 5.45 10.07
N GLY A 167 2.13 4.14 9.97
CA GLY A 167 3.19 3.45 10.69
C GLY A 167 4.55 3.66 10.03
N GLU A 168 4.61 3.54 8.72
CA GLU A 168 5.84 3.69 7.93
C GLU A 168 6.44 5.10 8.06
N ASP A 169 5.62 6.14 8.17
CA ASP A 169 6.07 7.52 8.34
C ASP A 169 6.88 7.73 9.63
N VAL A 170 6.70 6.88 10.65
CA VAL A 170 7.46 6.91 11.91
C VAL A 170 8.75 6.09 11.82
N PHE A 171 8.95 5.31 10.75
CA PHE A 171 10.14 4.50 10.60
C PHE A 171 11.37 5.35 10.29
N ILE A 172 12.36 5.32 11.20
CA ILE A 172 13.56 6.17 11.15
C ILE A 172 14.40 6.02 9.87
N ALA A 173 14.42 4.83 9.28
CA ALA A 173 15.17 4.55 8.04
C ALA A 173 14.29 4.69 6.79
N LEU A 174 13.11 5.35 6.87
CA LEU A 174 12.31 5.66 5.71
C LEU A 174 13.06 6.63 4.79
N GLY A 175 13.04 6.34 3.49
CA GLY A 175 13.72 7.21 2.50
C GLY A 175 13.29 8.66 2.56
N ALA A 176 12.01 8.94 2.87
CA ALA A 176 11.50 10.30 3.03
C ALA A 176 12.14 11.04 4.24
N VAL A 177 12.32 10.36 5.37
CA VAL A 177 12.97 10.93 6.57
C VAL A 177 14.42 11.30 6.25
N LEU A 178 15.14 10.41 5.57
CA LEU A 178 16.53 10.62 5.20
C LEU A 178 16.66 11.72 4.12
N LEU A 179 15.71 11.81 3.20
CA LEU A 179 15.67 12.89 2.19
C LEU A 179 15.45 14.26 2.85
N ILE A 180 14.52 14.36 3.80
CA ILE A 180 14.29 15.59 4.57
C ILE A 180 15.56 15.97 5.34
N GLN A 181 16.20 15.03 6.00
CA GLN A 181 17.47 15.27 6.69
C GLN A 181 18.53 15.82 5.75
N GLY A 182 18.75 15.17 4.60
CA GLY A 182 19.75 15.59 3.61
C GLY A 182 19.47 17.01 3.06
N PHE A 183 18.21 17.31 2.79
CA PHE A 183 17.80 18.65 2.34
C PHE A 183 18.15 19.73 3.38
N TYR A 184 17.82 19.53 4.64
CA TYR A 184 18.13 20.49 5.69
C TYR A 184 19.64 20.61 5.97
N ALA A 185 20.38 19.50 5.91
CA ALA A 185 21.83 19.48 6.06
C ALA A 185 22.53 20.33 4.97
N GLN A 186 22.06 20.30 3.72
CA GLN A 186 22.57 21.14 2.64
C GLN A 186 22.38 22.64 2.90
N HIS A 187 21.42 23.00 3.77
CA HIS A 187 21.15 24.39 4.18
C HIS A 187 21.76 24.73 5.54
N GLY A 188 22.70 23.90 6.04
CA GLY A 188 23.39 24.13 7.31
C GLY A 188 22.57 23.82 8.57
N ILE A 189 21.43 23.13 8.40
CA ILE A 189 20.56 22.75 9.50
C ILE A 189 20.72 21.24 9.75
N GLU A 190 21.40 20.87 10.84
CA GLU A 190 21.58 19.46 11.20
C GLU A 190 20.39 18.95 12.00
N LEU A 191 19.58 18.12 11.36
CA LEU A 191 18.46 17.40 12.00
C LEU A 191 18.83 15.92 12.18
N GLN A 192 18.44 15.36 13.31
CA GLN A 192 18.57 13.91 13.53
C GLN A 192 17.37 13.18 12.90
N PRO A 193 17.58 12.06 12.18
CA PRO A 193 16.49 11.28 11.56
C PRO A 193 15.41 10.87 12.57
N LEU A 194 15.83 10.53 13.79
CA LEU A 194 14.89 10.18 14.87
C LEU A 194 13.95 11.33 15.22
N GLN A 195 14.44 12.56 15.26
CA GLN A 195 13.59 13.72 15.55
C GLN A 195 12.54 13.92 14.45
N ILE A 196 12.94 13.79 13.19
CA ILE A 196 12.02 13.89 12.04
C ILE A 196 10.94 12.80 12.14
N ALA A 197 11.33 11.55 12.36
CA ALA A 197 10.42 10.42 12.48
C ALA A 197 9.44 10.58 13.68
N LEU A 198 9.92 11.09 14.83
CA LEU A 198 9.08 11.31 16.00
C LEU A 198 8.02 12.39 15.80
N TRP A 199 8.26 13.37 14.92
CA TRP A 199 7.24 14.35 14.55
C TRP A 199 6.09 13.77 13.72
N ALA A 200 6.26 12.59 13.13
CA ALA A 200 5.17 11.85 12.49
C ALA A 200 4.30 11.07 13.50
N LEU A 201 4.76 10.89 14.75
CA LEU A 201 4.02 10.13 15.75
C LEU A 201 2.63 10.71 16.10
N PRO A 202 2.44 12.04 16.26
CA PRO A 202 1.12 12.62 16.48
C PRO A 202 0.13 12.31 15.35
N THR A 203 0.58 12.32 14.08
CA THR A 203 -0.26 11.99 12.93
C THR A 203 -0.61 10.50 12.91
N ALA A 204 0.33 9.64 13.28
CA ALA A 204 0.09 8.20 13.40
C ALA A 204 -0.95 7.89 14.50
N ILE A 205 -0.86 8.54 15.65
CA ILE A 205 -1.85 8.39 16.73
C ILE A 205 -3.21 8.92 16.29
N ALA A 206 -3.26 10.10 15.66
CA ALA A 206 -4.50 10.66 15.16
C ALA A 206 -5.17 9.74 14.12
N ALA A 207 -4.40 9.20 13.18
CA ALA A 207 -4.89 8.27 12.18
C ALA A 207 -5.45 6.98 12.82
N PHE A 208 -4.76 6.44 13.84
CA PHE A 208 -5.24 5.30 14.60
C PHE A 208 -6.59 5.58 15.25
N VAL A 209 -6.71 6.68 15.99
CA VAL A 209 -7.93 7.05 16.70
C VAL A 209 -9.09 7.30 15.73
N ILE A 210 -8.85 8.09 14.68
CA ILE A 210 -9.86 8.39 13.66
C ILE A 210 -10.36 7.11 13.00
N HIS A 211 -9.44 6.21 12.60
CA HIS A 211 -9.85 4.97 11.95
C HIS A 211 -10.52 4.00 12.92
N ALA A 212 -10.11 3.95 14.18
CA ALA A 212 -10.80 3.18 15.21
C ALA A 212 -12.24 3.66 15.42
N ILE A 213 -12.47 4.97 15.48
CA ILE A 213 -13.83 5.55 15.53
C ILE A 213 -14.63 5.18 14.27
N ARG A 214 -14.05 5.34 13.07
CA ARG A 214 -14.67 4.93 11.82
C ARG A 214 -15.06 3.45 11.81
N THR A 215 -14.21 2.59 12.36
CA THR A 215 -14.47 1.15 12.47
C THR A 215 -15.67 0.86 13.35
N VAL A 216 -15.79 1.54 14.49
CA VAL A 216 -16.95 1.41 15.36
C VAL A 216 -18.24 1.94 14.70
N LEU A 217 -18.16 3.08 14.01
CA LEU A 217 -19.30 3.66 13.30
C LEU A 217 -19.74 2.77 12.13
N PHE A 218 -18.80 2.21 11.38
CA PHE A 218 -19.08 1.27 10.30
C PHE A 218 -19.78 0.01 10.83
N ALA A 219 -19.29 -0.55 11.95
CA ALA A 219 -19.92 -1.69 12.60
C ALA A 219 -21.38 -1.40 13.05
N ARG A 220 -21.65 -0.20 13.52
CA ARG A 220 -23.03 0.23 13.88
C ARG A 220 -23.92 0.33 12.65
N ARG A 221 -23.42 0.85 11.53
CA ARG A 221 -24.16 0.93 10.26
C ARG A 221 -24.57 -0.44 9.74
N LEU A 222 -23.63 -1.41 9.71
CA LEU A 222 -23.93 -2.79 9.32
C LEU A 222 -25.06 -3.40 10.17
N THR A 223 -25.08 -3.12 11.47
CA THR A 223 -26.14 -3.61 12.36
C THR A 223 -27.49 -2.95 12.08
N SER A 224 -27.51 -1.67 11.73
CA SER A 224 -28.75 -0.92 11.46
C SER A 224 -29.39 -1.27 10.10
N CYS A 225 -28.58 -1.62 9.10
CA CYS A 225 -29.08 -2.08 7.79
C CYS A 225 -29.72 -3.46 7.91
N SER A 226 -29.12 -4.37 8.66
CA SER A 226 -29.66 -5.70 8.93
C SER A 226 -31.04 -5.65 9.62
N ALA A 227 -31.20 -4.75 10.60
CA ALA A 227 -32.49 -4.59 11.31
C ALA A 227 -33.60 -3.97 10.43
N ARG A 228 -33.26 -3.26 9.34
CA ARG A 228 -34.24 -2.70 8.38
C ARG A 228 -34.61 -3.70 7.28
N GLY A 229 -33.74 -4.61 6.92
CA GLY A 229 -34.02 -5.67 5.93
C GLY A 229 -35.11 -6.62 6.37
N ASP A 230 -35.23 -6.88 7.67
CA ASP A 230 -36.28 -7.74 8.23
C ASP A 230 -37.67 -7.08 8.30
N ALA A 231 -37.75 -5.77 8.07
CA ALA A 231 -39.01 -5.01 8.12
C ALA A 231 -39.67 -4.82 6.75
N SER A 232 -39.10 -5.33 5.66
CA SER A 232 -39.76 -5.30 4.34
C SER A 232 -40.53 -6.58 4.11
N PRO A 233 -41.87 -6.55 3.97
CA PRO A 233 -42.62 -7.76 3.67
C PRO A 233 -42.23 -8.27 2.28
N SER A 234 -41.89 -9.54 2.24
CA SER A 234 -41.69 -10.37 1.05
C SER A 234 -42.59 -9.92 -0.13
N SER A 235 -42.00 -9.18 -1.06
CA SER A 235 -42.48 -9.21 -2.42
C SER A 235 -41.92 -10.49 -3.05
N ALA A 236 -42.78 -11.51 -3.16
CA ALA A 236 -42.45 -12.74 -3.87
C ALA A 236 -41.82 -12.42 -5.23
N PRO A 237 -40.73 -13.07 -5.63
CA PRO A 237 -40.19 -12.89 -6.96
C PRO A 237 -41.20 -13.40 -7.97
N GLY A 238 -41.69 -12.51 -8.83
CA GLY A 238 -42.41 -12.91 -10.03
C GLY A 238 -41.53 -13.85 -10.89
N PRO A 239 -42.13 -14.70 -11.73
CA PRO A 239 -41.40 -15.70 -12.48
C PRO A 239 -40.31 -15.04 -13.32
N LEU A 240 -39.08 -15.50 -13.11
CA LEU A 240 -37.90 -15.06 -13.83
C LEU A 240 -38.11 -15.22 -15.34
N HIS A 241 -38.16 -14.13 -16.06
CA HIS A 241 -37.99 -14.13 -17.50
C HIS A 241 -36.55 -14.61 -17.76
N GLU A 242 -36.38 -15.85 -18.20
CA GLU A 242 -35.13 -16.36 -18.74
C GLU A 242 -34.69 -15.47 -19.91
N PRO A 243 -33.51 -14.84 -19.86
CA PRO A 243 -32.98 -14.24 -21.07
C PRO A 243 -32.56 -15.36 -22.05
N THR A 244 -33.28 -15.49 -23.14
CA THR A 244 -32.91 -16.34 -24.29
C THR A 244 -31.54 -15.90 -24.83
N TYR A 245 -30.50 -16.55 -24.36
CA TYR A 245 -29.15 -16.35 -24.87
C TYR A 245 -29.07 -17.05 -26.26
N HIS A 246 -29.18 -16.29 -27.30
CA HIS A 246 -28.90 -16.76 -28.68
C HIS A 246 -27.42 -17.20 -28.75
N ARG A 247 -27.21 -18.48 -28.62
CA ARG A 247 -25.93 -19.16 -28.78
C ARG A 247 -25.53 -19.09 -30.27
N LYS A 248 -24.81 -18.04 -30.67
CA LYS A 248 -24.08 -18.03 -31.96
C LYS A 248 -23.01 -19.11 -31.89
N GLY A 249 -23.10 -20.07 -32.81
CA GLY A 249 -22.29 -21.26 -32.90
C GLY A 249 -20.79 -20.98 -32.96
N ILE A 250 -20.08 -21.52 -31.98
CA ILE A 250 -18.64 -21.72 -32.07
C ILE A 250 -18.44 -23.07 -32.74
N VAL A 251 -18.04 -23.03 -34.01
CA VAL A 251 -17.55 -24.18 -34.75
C VAL A 251 -16.28 -24.65 -34.09
N ARG A 252 -16.30 -25.83 -33.47
CA ARG A 252 -15.08 -26.50 -32.98
C ARG A 252 -14.38 -27.10 -34.22
N PRO A 253 -13.07 -26.85 -34.45
CA PRO A 253 -12.33 -27.61 -35.44
C PRO A 253 -12.18 -29.06 -34.97
N SER A 254 -12.54 -30.01 -35.84
CA SER A 254 -12.35 -31.43 -35.68
C SER A 254 -10.86 -31.77 -35.63
N ILE A 255 -10.43 -32.40 -34.55
CA ILE A 255 -9.10 -33.02 -34.44
C ILE A 255 -9.13 -34.33 -35.24
N PRO A 256 -8.22 -34.57 -36.20
CA PRO A 256 -8.10 -35.87 -36.84
C PRO A 256 -7.58 -36.91 -35.84
N GLN A 257 -8.34 -37.99 -35.66
CA GLN A 257 -7.82 -39.20 -35.06
C GLN A 257 -7.09 -39.98 -36.16
N ASP A 258 -5.79 -39.92 -36.18
CA ASP A 258 -4.96 -40.97 -36.75
C ASP A 258 -3.57 -40.93 -36.15
N GLU A 259 -3.20 -42.06 -35.60
CA GLU A 259 -1.90 -42.66 -35.28
C GLU A 259 -1.88 -43.31 -33.90
N ARG A 260 -2.71 -44.35 -33.75
CA ARG A 260 -2.33 -45.50 -32.91
C ARG A 260 -2.17 -46.68 -33.82
N SER A 261 -0.97 -46.94 -34.27
CA SER A 261 -0.37 -48.28 -34.48
C SER A 261 0.99 -48.11 -35.18
N LYS A 262 2.04 -48.10 -34.43
CA LYS A 262 3.23 -48.96 -34.66
C LYS A 262 4.17 -48.81 -33.48
#